data_414f621ab751da21e4f739a0401c30f4
#
_entry.id   414f621ab751da21e4f739a0401c30f4
#
_cell.length_a   1.000
_cell.length_b   1.000
_cell.length_c   1.000
_cell.angle_alpha   90.00
_cell.angle_beta   90.00
_cell.angle_gamma   90.00
#
_symmetry.space_group_name_H-M   'P 1'
#
loop_
_entity.id
_entity.type
_entity.pdbx_description
1 polymer ?
#
loop_
_entity_poly.entity_id
_entity_poly.type
_entity_poly.pdbx_seq_one_letter_code
_entity_poly.pdbx_strand_id
1 'polypeptide(L)'
;MEGNHWYTVDGMAAHTQPTKKGAKNPFRPTTIKDAKEQKLLPSVSSILKVVANPALDRWKMMKVAEACYKQPPIGDESLDDYTRTILDKAFDEASNAADLGTRIHANIEAQLTGKLFPHMEAEALEPALAALDKVDSMGLRINASEQRIVCKRHGFAGTCDVLFTHENMHGVLDFKTTKTKNDEPITTRFGQPAQIAAYLSAHWNDGRGILEDNVGYNLYVSTTEIGRVDIVQYDHTTLQSEFDMFLNACAIWRHRYAYDPRS
;
A
#
# COMPACT_ATOMS: atom_id res chain seq x y z
N MET A 1 -5.65 -9.17 10.59
CA MET A 1 -4.38 -8.41 10.71
C MET A 1 -3.63 -8.58 9.41
N GLU A 2 -3.48 -7.51 8.63
CA GLU A 2 -2.60 -7.53 7.47
C GLU A 2 -1.19 -7.90 7.91
N GLY A 3 -0.68 -9.00 7.36
CA GLY A 3 0.69 -9.44 7.59
C GLY A 3 1.70 -8.40 7.09
N ASN A 4 2.89 -8.39 7.65
CA ASN A 4 3.99 -7.62 7.07
C ASN A 4 4.39 -8.25 5.74
N HIS A 5 4.60 -7.43 4.71
CA HIS A 5 5.11 -7.88 3.44
C HIS A 5 6.64 -7.96 3.49
N TRP A 6 7.19 -9.06 3.01
CA TRP A 6 8.60 -9.36 3.03
C TRP A 6 9.13 -9.70 1.65
N TYR A 7 10.38 -9.37 1.41
CA TYR A 7 11.07 -9.65 0.14
C TYR A 7 12.44 -10.25 0.41
N THR A 8 12.92 -11.07 -0.51
CA THR A 8 14.33 -11.47 -0.51
C THR A 8 15.22 -10.30 -0.96
N VAL A 9 16.53 -10.41 -0.74
CA VAL A 9 17.51 -9.42 -1.22
C VAL A 9 17.56 -9.27 -2.75
N ASP A 10 16.99 -10.23 -3.47
CA ASP A 10 16.84 -10.23 -4.93
C ASP A 10 15.44 -9.75 -5.38
N GLY A 11 14.64 -9.26 -4.45
CA GLY A 11 13.31 -8.70 -4.73
C GLY A 11 12.18 -9.71 -4.90
N MET A 12 12.42 -11.00 -4.62
CA MET A 12 11.33 -11.98 -4.67
C MET A 12 10.39 -11.82 -3.46
N ALA A 13 9.08 -11.90 -3.70
CA ALA A 13 8.10 -11.86 -2.62
C ALA A 13 8.25 -13.07 -1.69
N ALA A 14 8.30 -12.81 -0.39
CA ALA A 14 8.45 -13.80 0.67
C ALA A 14 7.40 -13.60 1.77
N HIS A 15 6.15 -13.28 1.38
CA HIS A 15 5.07 -12.89 2.29
C HIS A 15 4.54 -14.07 3.10
N THR A 16 4.74 -15.29 2.62
CA THR A 16 4.28 -16.52 3.26
C THR A 16 5.39 -17.54 3.39
N GLN A 17 5.25 -18.40 4.40
CA GLN A 17 6.14 -19.53 4.67
C GLN A 17 5.32 -20.83 4.73
N PRO A 18 5.88 -21.98 4.34
CA PRO A 18 5.20 -23.26 4.50
C PRO A 18 4.91 -23.54 5.97
N THR A 19 3.76 -24.14 6.23
CA THR A 19 3.40 -24.63 7.56
C THR A 19 3.96 -26.02 7.81
N LYS A 20 3.89 -26.49 9.07
CA LYS A 20 4.28 -27.86 9.41
C LYS A 20 3.38 -28.85 8.68
N LYS A 21 3.95 -30.01 8.31
CA LYS A 21 3.22 -31.12 7.69
C LYS A 21 1.98 -31.48 8.52
N GLY A 22 0.82 -31.54 7.89
CA GLY A 22 -0.46 -31.85 8.55
C GLY A 22 -1.25 -30.62 9.03
N ALA A 23 -0.76 -29.41 8.86
CA ALA A 23 -1.53 -28.19 9.15
C ALA A 23 -2.70 -28.03 8.16
N LYS A 24 -3.82 -27.45 8.63
CA LYS A 24 -5.03 -27.18 7.81
C LYS A 24 -4.71 -26.28 6.61
N ASN A 25 -3.85 -25.26 6.82
CA ASN A 25 -3.40 -24.35 5.76
C ASN A 25 -1.95 -24.69 5.40
N PRO A 26 -1.61 -24.85 4.11
CA PRO A 26 -0.26 -25.19 3.67
C PRO A 26 0.74 -24.03 3.85
N PHE A 27 0.26 -22.79 3.95
CA PHE A 27 1.07 -21.59 4.13
C PHE A 27 0.59 -20.75 5.32
N ARG A 28 1.52 -20.05 5.96
CA ARG A 28 1.27 -19.04 6.99
C ARG A 28 1.99 -17.73 6.65
N PRO A 29 1.56 -16.59 7.21
CA PRO A 29 2.30 -15.35 7.05
C PRO A 29 3.75 -15.48 7.54
N THR A 30 4.67 -14.82 6.83
CA THR A 30 6.07 -14.68 7.25
C THR A 30 6.15 -13.81 8.50
N THR A 31 6.84 -14.30 9.52
CA THR A 31 7.05 -13.60 10.79
C THR A 31 8.39 -12.87 10.79
N ILE A 32 8.61 -11.98 11.78
CA ILE A 32 9.90 -11.32 12.00
C ILE A 32 11.02 -12.34 12.31
N LYS A 33 10.69 -13.49 12.91
CA LYS A 33 11.66 -14.56 13.18
C LYS A 33 12.14 -15.17 11.85
N ASP A 34 11.21 -15.51 10.96
CA ASP A 34 11.56 -16.03 9.62
C ASP A 34 12.40 -15.01 8.86
N ALA A 35 12.03 -13.72 8.95
CA ALA A 35 12.74 -12.65 8.28
C ALA A 35 14.20 -12.52 8.74
N LYS A 36 14.45 -12.64 10.06
CA LYS A 36 15.82 -12.66 10.62
C LYS A 36 16.61 -13.87 10.14
N GLU A 37 16.00 -15.06 10.13
CA GLU A 37 16.64 -16.29 9.71
C GLU A 37 16.99 -16.31 8.21
N GLN A 38 16.11 -15.72 7.38
CA GLN A 38 16.25 -15.71 5.91
C GLN A 38 16.81 -14.40 5.36
N LYS A 39 17.15 -13.43 6.22
CA LYS A 39 17.64 -12.08 5.85
C LYS A 39 16.70 -11.35 4.90
N LEU A 40 15.39 -11.37 5.20
CA LEU A 40 14.37 -10.75 4.37
C LEU A 40 14.27 -9.24 4.63
N LEU A 41 13.92 -8.50 3.58
CA LEU A 41 13.69 -7.06 3.62
C LEU A 41 12.22 -6.76 3.91
N PRO A 42 11.89 -5.85 4.83
CA PRO A 42 10.53 -5.37 5.03
C PRO A 42 10.06 -4.52 3.85
N SER A 43 8.76 -4.53 3.57
CA SER A 43 8.18 -3.59 2.60
C SER A 43 8.17 -2.15 3.12
N VAL A 44 8.14 -1.19 2.18
CA VAL A 44 7.96 0.24 2.49
C VAL A 44 6.73 0.45 3.39
N SER A 45 5.59 -0.14 3.02
CA SER A 45 4.35 -0.03 3.81
C SER A 45 4.47 -0.66 5.21
N SER A 46 5.23 -1.75 5.37
CA SER A 46 5.49 -2.36 6.69
C SER A 46 6.35 -1.47 7.58
N ILE A 47 7.30 -0.74 7.00
CA ILE A 47 8.12 0.24 7.72
C ILE A 47 7.27 1.42 8.17
N LEU A 48 6.45 2.01 7.29
CA LEU A 48 5.59 3.15 7.61
C LEU A 48 4.59 2.87 8.75
N LYS A 49 4.21 1.60 8.97
CA LYS A 49 3.34 1.20 10.09
C LYS A 49 3.94 1.45 11.48
N VAL A 50 5.24 1.74 11.62
CA VAL A 50 5.83 2.05 12.94
C VAL A 50 5.58 3.49 13.36
N VAL A 51 5.21 4.35 12.43
CA VAL A 51 4.88 5.74 12.70
C VAL A 51 3.43 5.83 13.18
N ALA A 52 3.23 6.49 14.31
CA ALA A 52 1.89 6.67 14.87
C ALA A 52 0.97 7.45 13.92
N ASN A 53 -0.26 7.00 13.81
CA ASN A 53 -1.30 7.68 13.03
C ASN A 53 -2.55 7.91 13.93
N PRO A 54 -2.56 8.96 14.76
CA PRO A 54 -3.65 9.22 15.70
C PRO A 54 -5.03 9.36 15.04
N ALA A 55 -5.09 9.88 13.82
CA ALA A 55 -6.35 10.01 13.07
C ALA A 55 -6.92 8.63 12.72
N LEU A 56 -6.07 7.71 12.24
CA LEU A 56 -6.47 6.32 11.95
C LEU A 56 -6.89 5.57 13.22
N ASP A 57 -6.16 5.76 14.32
CA ASP A 57 -6.48 5.10 15.59
C ASP A 57 -7.83 5.59 16.14
N ARG A 58 -8.07 6.91 16.08
CA ARG A 58 -9.37 7.50 16.44
C ARG A 58 -10.49 6.95 15.57
N TRP A 59 -10.28 6.87 14.26
CA TRP A 59 -11.27 6.30 13.32
C TRP A 59 -11.60 4.85 13.67
N LYS A 60 -10.59 4.01 13.95
CA LYS A 60 -10.80 2.62 14.38
C LYS A 60 -11.63 2.53 15.66
N MET A 61 -11.31 3.34 16.67
CA MET A 61 -12.06 3.38 17.92
C MET A 61 -13.52 3.80 17.70
N MET A 62 -13.75 4.78 16.83
CA MET A 62 -15.12 5.22 16.50
C MET A 62 -15.90 4.11 15.77
N LYS A 63 -15.28 3.37 14.84
CA LYS A 63 -15.94 2.25 14.15
C LYS A 63 -16.31 1.13 15.11
N VAL A 64 -15.46 0.79 16.06
CA VAL A 64 -15.78 -0.20 17.10
C VAL A 64 -16.91 0.30 18.00
N ALA A 65 -16.87 1.56 18.45
CA ALA A 65 -17.93 2.13 19.27
C ALA A 65 -19.28 2.16 18.53
N GLU A 66 -19.28 2.51 17.24
CA GLU A 66 -20.47 2.48 16.38
C GLU A 66 -21.05 1.05 16.26
N ALA A 67 -20.20 0.04 16.07
CA ALA A 67 -20.63 -1.34 16.00
C ALA A 67 -21.21 -1.83 17.32
N CYS A 68 -20.59 -1.51 18.46
CA CYS A 68 -21.15 -1.80 19.79
C CYS A 68 -22.50 -1.13 20.01
N TYR A 69 -22.66 0.14 19.62
CA TYR A 69 -23.90 0.87 19.76
C TYR A 69 -25.05 0.26 18.94
N LYS A 70 -24.74 -0.17 17.71
CA LYS A 70 -25.73 -0.80 16.82
C LYS A 70 -26.07 -2.23 17.22
N GLN A 71 -25.18 -2.90 17.93
CA GLN A 71 -25.34 -4.30 18.32
C GLN A 71 -24.87 -4.51 19.75
N PRO A 72 -25.72 -4.21 20.74
CA PRO A 72 -25.41 -4.51 22.13
C PRO A 72 -25.31 -6.03 22.37
N PRO A 73 -24.58 -6.49 23.40
CA PRO A 73 -24.45 -7.91 23.72
C PRO A 73 -25.82 -8.53 24.02
N ILE A 74 -26.02 -9.79 23.62
CA ILE A 74 -27.31 -10.50 23.78
C ILE A 74 -27.13 -11.65 24.79
N GLY A 75 -27.89 -11.62 25.88
CA GLY A 75 -27.93 -12.70 26.87
C GLY A 75 -26.58 -12.95 27.53
N ASP A 76 -26.20 -14.23 27.64
CA ASP A 76 -24.96 -14.70 28.32
C ASP A 76 -23.78 -14.86 27.36
N GLU A 77 -23.75 -14.12 26.25
CA GLU A 77 -22.64 -14.14 25.28
C GLU A 77 -21.32 -13.78 25.98
N SER A 78 -20.25 -14.57 25.74
CA SER A 78 -18.94 -14.29 26.32
C SER A 78 -18.37 -12.97 25.73
N LEU A 79 -17.58 -12.25 26.55
CA LEU A 79 -16.91 -11.04 26.09
C LEU A 79 -16.01 -11.31 24.86
N ASP A 80 -15.36 -12.47 24.80
CA ASP A 80 -14.48 -12.85 23.69
C ASP A 80 -15.27 -13.06 22.39
N ASP A 81 -16.41 -13.74 22.44
CA ASP A 81 -17.27 -13.96 21.26
C ASP A 81 -17.91 -12.67 20.80
N TYR A 82 -18.43 -11.86 21.73
CA TYR A 82 -18.94 -10.53 21.45
C TYR A 82 -17.87 -9.65 20.78
N THR A 83 -16.67 -9.59 21.36
CA THR A 83 -15.55 -8.79 20.82
C THR A 83 -15.20 -9.22 19.40
N ARG A 84 -15.14 -10.53 19.13
CA ARG A 84 -14.88 -11.04 17.77
C ARG A 84 -15.93 -10.59 16.79
N THR A 85 -17.21 -10.76 17.12
CA THR A 85 -18.36 -10.36 16.30
C THR A 85 -18.35 -8.85 16.02
N ILE A 86 -18.07 -8.04 17.04
CA ILE A 86 -18.03 -6.59 16.91
C ILE A 86 -16.84 -6.13 16.04
N LEU A 87 -15.67 -6.71 16.23
CA LEU A 87 -14.49 -6.36 15.40
C LEU A 87 -14.71 -6.71 13.93
N ASP A 88 -15.26 -7.87 13.62
CA ASP A 88 -15.60 -8.26 12.25
C ASP A 88 -16.56 -7.21 11.65
N LYS A 89 -17.65 -6.91 12.31
CA LYS A 89 -18.63 -5.92 11.82
C LYS A 89 -18.10 -4.48 11.73
N ALA A 90 -17.28 -4.06 12.68
CA ALA A 90 -16.68 -2.72 12.68
C ALA A 90 -15.82 -2.46 11.44
N PHE A 91 -15.22 -3.52 10.89
CA PHE A 91 -14.28 -3.42 9.78
C PHE A 91 -14.74 -4.08 8.48
N ASP A 92 -15.95 -4.67 8.42
CA ASP A 92 -16.52 -5.28 7.20
C ASP A 92 -16.49 -4.33 6.00
N GLU A 93 -16.97 -3.10 6.20
CA GLU A 93 -16.99 -2.09 5.14
C GLU A 93 -15.57 -1.75 4.65
N ALA A 94 -14.62 -1.65 5.56
CA ALA A 94 -13.22 -1.37 5.22
C ALA A 94 -12.57 -2.56 4.51
N SER A 95 -12.91 -3.79 4.91
CA SER A 95 -12.45 -5.02 4.26
C SER A 95 -12.97 -5.12 2.83
N ASN A 96 -14.28 -4.90 2.63
CA ASN A 96 -14.91 -4.91 1.31
C ASN A 96 -14.32 -3.82 0.39
N ALA A 97 -14.06 -2.62 0.94
CA ALA A 97 -13.42 -1.55 0.17
C ALA A 97 -11.97 -1.89 -0.21
N ALA A 98 -11.22 -2.57 0.67
CA ALA A 98 -9.87 -3.02 0.36
C ALA A 98 -9.87 -4.12 -0.70
N ASP A 99 -10.82 -5.06 -0.64
CA ASP A 99 -10.99 -6.12 -1.65
C ASP A 99 -11.34 -5.52 -3.02
N LEU A 100 -12.31 -4.60 -3.08
CA LEU A 100 -12.63 -3.87 -4.32
C LEU A 100 -11.40 -3.12 -4.86
N GLY A 101 -10.64 -2.45 -4.00
CA GLY A 101 -9.40 -1.80 -4.36
C GLY A 101 -8.40 -2.76 -5.00
N THR A 102 -8.23 -3.95 -4.42
CA THR A 102 -7.34 -4.99 -4.94
C THR A 102 -7.77 -5.44 -6.36
N ARG A 103 -9.07 -5.62 -6.59
CA ARG A 103 -9.61 -6.01 -7.91
C ARG A 103 -9.43 -4.90 -8.95
N ILE A 104 -9.63 -3.63 -8.59
CA ILE A 104 -9.37 -2.48 -9.47
C ILE A 104 -7.89 -2.42 -9.84
N HIS A 105 -6.98 -2.52 -8.86
CA HIS A 105 -5.53 -2.57 -9.12
C HIS A 105 -5.14 -3.72 -10.04
N ALA A 106 -5.68 -4.93 -9.81
CA ALA A 106 -5.40 -6.09 -10.66
C ALA A 106 -5.84 -5.88 -12.12
N ASN A 107 -6.94 -5.17 -12.34
CA ASN A 107 -7.38 -4.79 -13.69
C ASN A 107 -6.43 -3.79 -14.33
N ILE A 108 -6.02 -2.76 -13.61
CA ILE A 108 -5.06 -1.75 -14.11
C ILE A 108 -3.73 -2.42 -14.46
N GLU A 109 -3.17 -3.24 -13.55
CA GLU A 109 -1.95 -4.01 -13.77
C GLU A 109 -2.03 -4.88 -15.01
N ALA A 110 -3.12 -5.65 -15.14
CA ALA A 110 -3.32 -6.53 -16.27
C ALA A 110 -3.24 -5.78 -17.59
N GLN A 111 -3.91 -4.64 -17.71
CA GLN A 111 -3.91 -3.82 -18.92
C GLN A 111 -2.53 -3.20 -19.20
N LEU A 112 -1.86 -2.65 -18.18
CA LEU A 112 -0.51 -2.07 -18.33
C LEU A 112 0.54 -3.11 -18.72
N THR A 113 0.29 -4.40 -18.42
CA THR A 113 1.17 -5.53 -18.78
C THR A 113 0.69 -6.30 -20.02
N GLY A 114 -0.32 -5.80 -20.74
CA GLY A 114 -0.86 -6.44 -21.97
C GLY A 114 -1.64 -7.72 -21.73
N LYS A 115 -2.21 -7.90 -20.54
CA LYS A 115 -3.05 -9.07 -20.17
C LYS A 115 -4.53 -8.70 -20.23
N LEU A 116 -5.39 -9.71 -20.23
CA LEU A 116 -6.84 -9.53 -20.12
C LEU A 116 -7.22 -9.12 -18.70
N PHE A 117 -8.30 -8.35 -18.56
CA PHE A 117 -8.86 -7.98 -17.27
C PHE A 117 -9.28 -9.23 -16.48
N PRO A 118 -8.76 -9.45 -15.26
CA PRO A 118 -9.15 -10.59 -14.43
C PRO A 118 -10.52 -10.41 -13.76
N HIS A 119 -11.00 -9.16 -13.61
CA HIS A 119 -12.27 -8.83 -12.95
C HIS A 119 -13.18 -8.04 -13.88
N MET A 120 -14.21 -8.71 -14.42
CA MET A 120 -15.12 -8.14 -15.43
C MET A 120 -16.38 -7.50 -14.83
N GLU A 121 -16.59 -7.58 -13.52
CA GLU A 121 -17.69 -6.92 -12.82
C GLU A 121 -17.54 -5.39 -12.90
N ALA A 122 -18.64 -4.69 -13.20
CA ALA A 122 -18.65 -3.24 -13.48
C ALA A 122 -17.98 -2.41 -12.35
N GLU A 123 -18.20 -2.81 -11.10
CA GLU A 123 -17.64 -2.14 -9.92
C GLU A 123 -16.11 -2.12 -9.86
N ALA A 124 -15.43 -3.10 -10.50
CA ALA A 124 -13.98 -3.17 -10.57
C ALA A 124 -13.45 -2.72 -11.95
N LEU A 125 -14.21 -2.98 -13.03
CA LEU A 125 -13.79 -2.69 -14.40
C LEU A 125 -13.91 -1.21 -14.73
N GLU A 126 -15.05 -0.57 -14.45
CA GLU A 126 -15.27 0.83 -14.84
C GLU A 126 -14.29 1.81 -14.16
N PRO A 127 -14.01 1.70 -12.84
CA PRO A 127 -12.98 2.53 -12.22
C PRO A 127 -11.57 2.27 -12.78
N ALA A 128 -11.25 1.02 -13.13
CA ALA A 128 -9.96 0.69 -13.73
C ALA A 128 -9.80 1.32 -15.11
N LEU A 129 -10.84 1.28 -15.95
CA LEU A 129 -10.84 1.94 -17.27
C LEU A 129 -10.66 3.45 -17.13
N ALA A 130 -11.38 4.10 -16.21
CA ALA A 130 -11.22 5.53 -15.95
C ALA A 130 -9.79 5.90 -15.51
N ALA A 131 -9.16 5.06 -14.69
CA ALA A 131 -7.76 5.25 -14.28
C ALA A 131 -6.80 5.13 -15.48
N LEU A 132 -7.00 4.14 -16.35
CA LEU A 132 -6.19 3.93 -17.56
C LEU A 132 -6.34 5.08 -18.55
N ASP A 133 -7.56 5.55 -18.82
CA ASP A 133 -7.83 6.71 -19.67
C ASP A 133 -7.14 7.96 -19.12
N LYS A 134 -7.10 8.11 -17.79
CA LYS A 134 -6.41 9.21 -17.14
C LYS A 134 -4.89 9.12 -17.33
N VAL A 135 -4.30 7.95 -17.15
CA VAL A 135 -2.86 7.71 -17.38
C VAL A 135 -2.49 8.01 -18.84
N ASP A 136 -3.29 7.54 -19.79
CA ASP A 136 -3.08 7.82 -21.22
C ASP A 136 -3.12 9.32 -21.51
N SER A 137 -4.08 10.05 -20.92
CA SER A 137 -4.20 11.50 -21.08
C SER A 137 -3.01 12.30 -20.53
N MET A 138 -2.24 11.71 -19.61
CA MET A 138 -1.04 12.35 -19.03
C MET A 138 0.18 12.28 -19.98
N GLY A 139 0.14 11.49 -21.04
CA GLY A 139 1.26 11.33 -21.97
C GLY A 139 2.52 10.72 -21.34
N LEU A 140 2.37 9.91 -20.30
CA LEU A 140 3.47 9.28 -19.61
C LEU A 140 4.03 8.10 -20.44
N ARG A 141 5.34 8.02 -20.56
CA ARG A 141 5.99 6.81 -21.06
C ARG A 141 6.16 5.81 -19.91
N ILE A 142 5.34 4.78 -19.88
CA ILE A 142 5.43 3.72 -18.88
C ILE A 142 6.69 2.88 -19.14
N ASN A 143 7.59 2.83 -18.16
CA ASN A 143 8.81 2.06 -18.21
C ASN A 143 8.62 0.66 -17.63
N ALA A 144 7.86 0.55 -16.56
CA ALA A 144 7.49 -0.70 -15.90
C ALA A 144 6.21 -0.55 -15.09
N SER A 145 5.47 -1.64 -14.94
CA SER A 145 4.34 -1.79 -14.01
C SER A 145 4.61 -2.94 -13.05
N GLU A 146 4.12 -2.83 -11.80
CA GLU A 146 4.34 -3.81 -10.72
C GLU A 146 5.84 -4.15 -10.51
N GLN A 147 6.67 -3.11 -10.63
CA GLN A 147 8.11 -3.27 -10.53
C GLN A 147 8.53 -3.52 -9.08
N ARG A 148 9.21 -4.64 -8.85
CA ARG A 148 9.85 -4.91 -7.56
C ARG A 148 11.11 -4.07 -7.43
N ILE A 149 11.18 -3.33 -6.32
CA ILE A 149 12.27 -2.40 -6.00
C ILE A 149 12.93 -2.87 -4.71
N VAL A 150 14.26 -2.90 -4.70
CA VAL A 150 15.08 -3.26 -3.55
C VAL A 150 16.07 -2.14 -3.26
N CYS A 151 16.05 -1.63 -2.04
CA CYS A 151 17.02 -0.67 -1.55
C CYS A 151 17.95 -1.34 -0.52
N LYS A 152 19.08 -1.87 -0.97
CA LYS A 152 20.07 -2.51 -0.08
C LYS A 152 20.67 -1.51 0.91
N ARG A 153 20.89 -0.26 0.50
CA ARG A 153 21.44 0.82 1.33
C ARG A 153 20.63 1.03 2.63
N HIS A 154 19.32 1.00 2.55
CA HIS A 154 18.46 1.26 3.70
C HIS A 154 17.73 0.01 4.21
N GLY A 155 17.85 -1.12 3.52
CA GLY A 155 17.32 -2.41 3.95
C GLY A 155 15.79 -2.49 3.82
N PHE A 156 15.24 -2.08 2.69
CA PHE A 156 13.82 -2.23 2.40
C PHE A 156 13.57 -2.67 0.96
N ALA A 157 12.37 -3.14 0.69
CA ALA A 157 11.92 -3.46 -0.64
C ALA A 157 10.44 -3.12 -0.81
N GLY A 158 9.89 -3.32 -2.00
CA GLY A 158 8.48 -3.17 -2.28
C GLY A 158 8.15 -3.41 -3.73
N THR A 159 6.85 -3.34 -4.04
CA THR A 159 6.36 -3.32 -5.42
C THR A 159 5.80 -1.93 -5.70
N CYS A 160 6.27 -1.34 -6.78
CA CYS A 160 5.85 -0.03 -7.27
C CYS A 160 4.85 -0.22 -8.41
N ASP A 161 3.70 0.45 -8.34
CA ASP A 161 2.63 0.26 -9.32
C ASP A 161 3.09 0.65 -10.73
N VAL A 162 3.68 1.84 -10.88
CA VAL A 162 4.17 2.33 -12.18
C VAL A 162 5.46 3.13 -12.04
N LEU A 163 6.46 2.76 -12.84
CA LEU A 163 7.63 3.59 -13.15
C LEU A 163 7.43 4.23 -14.51
N PHE A 164 7.64 5.53 -14.63
CA PHE A 164 7.48 6.26 -15.88
C PHE A 164 8.57 7.30 -16.13
N THR A 165 8.66 7.73 -17.38
CA THR A 165 9.38 8.94 -17.78
C THR A 165 8.42 9.86 -18.53
N HIS A 166 8.58 11.16 -18.33
CA HIS A 166 7.83 12.19 -19.05
C HIS A 166 8.78 13.35 -19.33
N GLU A 167 9.02 13.63 -20.60
CA GLU A 167 10.07 14.57 -21.02
C GLU A 167 11.44 14.20 -20.40
N ASN A 168 11.98 15.08 -19.54
CA ASN A 168 13.25 14.85 -18.82
C ASN A 168 13.02 14.44 -17.36
N MET A 169 11.78 14.11 -16.96
CA MET A 169 11.45 13.71 -15.58
C MET A 169 11.37 12.20 -15.45
N HIS A 170 11.78 11.72 -14.30
CA HIS A 170 11.64 10.33 -13.86
C HIS A 170 10.62 10.23 -12.73
N GLY A 171 9.66 9.32 -12.85
CA GLY A 171 8.53 9.32 -11.95
C GLY A 171 8.07 7.96 -11.44
N VAL A 172 7.36 8.04 -10.33
CA VAL A 172 6.55 6.96 -9.74
C VAL A 172 5.11 7.42 -9.69
N LEU A 173 4.21 6.59 -10.20
CA LEU A 173 2.77 6.74 -10.04
C LEU A 173 2.25 5.56 -9.24
N ASP A 174 1.44 5.86 -8.23
CA ASP A 174 0.87 4.89 -7.31
C ASP A 174 -0.66 5.07 -7.27
N PHE A 175 -1.39 4.02 -7.57
CA PHE A 175 -2.84 4.03 -7.59
C PHE A 175 -3.41 3.91 -6.19
N LYS A 176 -4.47 4.66 -5.91
CA LYS A 176 -5.21 4.59 -4.64
C LYS A 176 -6.70 4.59 -4.92
N THR A 177 -7.41 3.63 -4.37
CA THR A 177 -8.87 3.67 -4.39
C THR A 177 -9.40 4.40 -3.15
N THR A 178 -10.44 5.18 -3.33
CA THR A 178 -11.06 5.92 -2.24
C THR A 178 -12.54 6.19 -2.50
N LYS A 179 -13.32 6.33 -1.43
CA LYS A 179 -14.67 6.89 -1.54
C LYS A 179 -14.56 8.40 -1.70
N THR A 180 -15.26 8.95 -2.65
CA THR A 180 -15.35 10.39 -2.89
C THR A 180 -16.78 10.86 -2.67
N LYS A 181 -16.97 12.16 -2.50
CA LYS A 181 -18.24 12.86 -2.48
C LYS A 181 -18.16 14.06 -3.40
N ASN A 182 -19.30 14.40 -4.03
CA ASN A 182 -19.41 15.53 -4.92
C ASN A 182 -18.76 16.77 -4.30
N ASP A 183 -17.91 17.44 -5.10
CA ASP A 183 -17.24 18.70 -4.76
C ASP A 183 -16.26 18.66 -3.57
N GLU A 184 -16.03 17.50 -2.95
CA GLU A 184 -14.99 17.37 -1.94
C GLU A 184 -13.63 17.09 -2.59
N PRO A 185 -12.57 17.89 -2.28
CA PRO A 185 -11.23 17.63 -2.79
C PRO A 185 -10.64 16.36 -2.17
N ILE A 186 -9.82 15.67 -2.94
CA ILE A 186 -9.06 14.51 -2.43
C ILE A 186 -8.01 14.99 -1.43
N THR A 187 -7.93 14.28 -0.31
CA THR A 187 -6.89 14.51 0.71
C THR A 187 -5.92 13.34 0.72
N THR A 188 -4.63 13.65 0.55
CA THR A 188 -3.54 12.68 0.68
C THR A 188 -3.49 12.12 2.10
N ARG A 189 -3.35 10.81 2.21
CA ARG A 189 -3.19 10.15 3.50
C ARG A 189 -1.72 10.07 3.89
N PHE A 190 -1.48 10.13 5.21
CA PHE A 190 -0.14 9.98 5.78
C PHE A 190 0.58 8.74 5.21
N GLY A 191 1.83 8.93 4.82
CA GLY A 191 2.71 7.88 4.30
C GLY A 191 2.58 7.60 2.80
N GLN A 192 1.56 8.10 2.09
CA GLN A 192 1.43 7.90 0.65
C GLN A 192 2.55 8.60 -0.14
N PRO A 193 2.88 9.88 0.09
CA PRO A 193 4.02 10.51 -0.58
C PRO A 193 5.36 9.89 -0.16
N ALA A 194 5.50 9.46 1.10
CA ALA A 194 6.69 8.76 1.56
C ALA A 194 6.92 7.40 0.88
N GLN A 195 5.84 6.69 0.54
CA GLN A 195 5.91 5.47 -0.25
C GLN A 195 6.48 5.75 -1.64
N ILE A 196 5.99 6.77 -2.32
CA ILE A 196 6.49 7.22 -3.63
C ILE A 196 7.94 7.64 -3.53
N ALA A 197 8.30 8.47 -2.56
CA ALA A 197 9.67 8.95 -2.34
C ALA A 197 10.66 7.80 -2.10
N ALA A 198 10.26 6.79 -1.30
CA ALA A 198 11.08 5.61 -1.08
C ALA A 198 11.37 4.85 -2.39
N TYR A 199 10.36 4.67 -3.24
CA TYR A 199 10.53 3.99 -4.53
C TYR A 199 11.37 4.80 -5.52
N LEU A 200 11.12 6.11 -5.63
CA LEU A 200 11.92 7.03 -6.47
C LEU A 200 13.39 6.98 -6.09
N SER A 201 13.70 7.21 -4.82
CA SER A 201 15.07 7.19 -4.33
C SER A 201 15.75 5.84 -4.54
N ALA A 202 15.06 4.74 -4.25
CA ALA A 202 15.63 3.41 -4.41
C ALA A 202 15.89 3.03 -5.86
N HIS A 203 14.99 3.38 -6.79
CA HIS A 203 15.11 3.01 -8.19
C HIS A 203 16.04 3.91 -8.99
N TRP A 204 15.90 5.24 -8.83
CA TRP A 204 16.62 6.20 -9.67
C TRP A 204 17.93 6.71 -9.06
N ASN A 205 18.13 6.58 -7.73
CA ASN A 205 19.30 7.14 -7.03
C ASN A 205 19.95 6.21 -6.00
N ASP A 206 19.70 4.90 -6.09
CA ASP A 206 20.30 3.89 -5.20
C ASP A 206 20.10 4.24 -3.68
N GLY A 207 18.97 4.82 -3.34
CA GLY A 207 18.63 5.23 -1.96
C GLY A 207 19.39 6.45 -1.43
N ARG A 208 19.98 7.29 -2.30
CA ARG A 208 20.77 8.46 -1.87
C ARG A 208 19.95 9.75 -1.67
N GLY A 209 18.67 9.74 -1.99
CA GLY A 209 17.79 10.90 -1.94
C GLY A 209 16.98 11.03 -3.22
N ILE A 210 16.26 12.12 -3.33
CA ILE A 210 15.41 12.45 -4.47
C ILE A 210 16.22 13.32 -5.44
N LEU A 211 16.18 13.00 -6.74
CA LEU A 211 16.78 13.81 -7.79
C LEU A 211 15.88 14.99 -8.16
N GLU A 212 16.46 16.08 -8.66
CA GLU A 212 15.70 17.29 -9.04
C GLU A 212 14.68 17.04 -10.15
N ASP A 213 14.96 16.07 -11.01
CA ASP A 213 14.09 15.63 -12.10
C ASP A 213 13.08 14.54 -11.67
N ASN A 214 13.00 14.22 -10.37
CA ASN A 214 12.03 13.26 -9.88
C ASN A 214 10.66 13.90 -9.64
N VAL A 215 9.60 13.19 -10.01
CA VAL A 215 8.21 13.55 -9.78
C VAL A 215 7.40 12.35 -9.29
N GLY A 216 6.47 12.59 -8.38
CA GLY A 216 5.59 11.55 -7.85
C GLY A 216 4.12 11.86 -8.07
N TYR A 217 3.32 10.83 -8.35
CA TYR A 217 1.88 10.95 -8.48
C TYR A 217 1.16 9.93 -7.61
N ASN A 218 0.17 10.38 -6.81
CA ASN A 218 -0.92 9.49 -6.41
C ASN A 218 -2.10 9.73 -7.35
N LEU A 219 -2.59 8.68 -7.96
CA LEU A 219 -3.78 8.69 -8.78
C LEU A 219 -4.92 8.03 -7.99
N TYR A 220 -5.90 8.85 -7.60
CA TYR A 220 -7.03 8.42 -6.78
C TYR A 220 -8.21 8.06 -7.66
N VAL A 221 -8.62 6.79 -7.58
CA VAL A 221 -9.76 6.25 -8.31
C VAL A 221 -10.95 6.19 -7.37
N SER A 222 -12.04 6.86 -7.71
CA SER A 222 -13.27 6.84 -6.91
C SER A 222 -13.97 5.49 -7.01
N THR A 223 -14.40 4.97 -5.85
CA THR A 223 -15.26 3.78 -5.77
C THR A 223 -16.75 4.11 -5.59
N THR A 224 -17.09 5.40 -5.53
CA THR A 224 -18.47 5.88 -5.33
C THR A 224 -18.95 6.80 -6.44
N GLU A 225 -18.06 7.49 -7.11
CA GLU A 225 -18.33 8.37 -8.26
C GLU A 225 -17.65 7.79 -9.49
N ILE A 226 -18.37 6.94 -10.22
CA ILE A 226 -17.84 6.22 -11.38
C ILE A 226 -17.26 7.23 -12.39
N GLY A 227 -16.05 6.96 -12.86
CA GLY A 227 -15.33 7.79 -13.81
C GLY A 227 -14.55 8.96 -13.17
N ARG A 228 -14.70 9.24 -11.87
CA ARG A 228 -13.91 10.26 -11.19
C ARG A 228 -12.52 9.71 -10.85
N VAL A 229 -11.51 10.41 -11.38
CA VAL A 229 -10.09 10.16 -11.13
C VAL A 229 -9.39 11.47 -10.83
N ASP A 230 -8.82 11.59 -9.66
CA ASP A 230 -8.08 12.77 -9.21
C ASP A 230 -6.59 12.44 -9.12
N ILE A 231 -5.73 13.45 -9.41
CA ILE A 231 -4.28 13.32 -9.32
C ILE A 231 -3.74 14.29 -8.28
N VAL A 232 -2.86 13.78 -7.44
CA VAL A 232 -2.01 14.60 -6.57
C VAL A 232 -0.58 14.42 -7.01
N GLN A 233 0.05 15.52 -7.41
CA GLN A 233 1.46 15.58 -7.80
C GLN A 233 2.30 16.04 -6.61
N TYR A 234 3.48 15.45 -6.47
CA TYR A 234 4.49 15.82 -5.47
C TYR A 234 5.74 16.32 -6.18
N ASP A 235 6.19 17.48 -5.78
CA ASP A 235 7.43 18.08 -6.23
C ASP A 235 8.66 17.51 -5.50
N HIS A 236 9.85 17.85 -6.01
CA HIS A 236 11.12 17.43 -5.42
C HIS A 236 11.23 17.77 -3.92
N THR A 237 10.85 18.98 -3.50
CA THR A 237 10.96 19.41 -2.10
C THR A 237 10.10 18.57 -1.17
N THR A 238 8.86 18.34 -1.57
CA THR A 238 7.92 17.47 -0.84
C THR A 238 8.46 16.05 -0.76
N LEU A 239 8.89 15.49 -1.90
CA LEU A 239 9.41 14.12 -1.97
C LEU A 239 10.69 13.94 -1.14
N GLN A 240 11.60 14.93 -1.13
CA GLN A 240 12.80 14.86 -0.30
C GLN A 240 12.46 14.85 1.19
N SER A 241 11.56 15.74 1.62
CA SER A 241 11.09 15.77 3.03
C SER A 241 10.43 14.45 3.45
N GLU A 242 9.62 13.87 2.57
CA GLU A 242 8.94 12.60 2.81
C GLU A 242 9.92 11.41 2.81
N PHE A 243 10.97 11.47 2.00
CA PHE A 243 12.04 10.48 2.03
C PHE A 243 12.83 10.55 3.35
N ASP A 244 13.15 11.74 3.83
CA ASP A 244 13.83 11.94 5.12
C ASP A 244 12.98 11.40 6.29
N MET A 245 11.68 11.66 6.27
CA MET A 245 10.73 11.07 7.21
C MET A 245 10.74 9.54 7.13
N PHE A 246 10.73 8.97 5.92
CA PHE A 246 10.79 7.53 5.72
C PHE A 246 12.09 6.91 6.26
N LEU A 247 13.24 7.57 6.10
CA LEU A 247 14.51 7.11 6.67
C LEU A 247 14.48 7.07 8.20
N ASN A 248 13.83 8.05 8.84
CA ASN A 248 13.58 8.03 10.28
C ASN A 248 12.67 6.85 10.68
N ALA A 249 11.63 6.56 9.90
CA ALA A 249 10.80 5.38 10.11
C ALA A 249 11.59 4.07 9.97
N CYS A 250 12.55 3.97 9.02
CA CYS A 250 13.46 2.84 8.91
C CYS A 250 14.30 2.66 10.19
N ALA A 251 14.80 3.74 10.78
CA ALA A 251 15.58 3.68 12.03
C ALA A 251 14.73 3.19 13.20
N ILE A 252 13.52 3.73 13.37
CA ILE A 252 12.54 3.29 14.38
C ILE A 252 12.18 1.82 14.18
N TRP A 253 11.94 1.41 12.95
CA TRP A 253 11.59 0.03 12.61
C TRP A 253 12.70 -0.94 13.02
N ARG A 254 13.95 -0.67 12.65
CA ARG A 254 15.12 -1.50 13.03
C ARG A 254 15.25 -1.62 14.55
N HIS A 255 15.10 -0.52 15.27
CA HIS A 255 15.15 -0.51 16.73
C HIS A 255 14.00 -1.35 17.34
N ARG A 256 12.77 -1.13 16.87
CA ARG A 256 11.56 -1.81 17.39
C ARG A 256 11.64 -3.33 17.23
N TYR A 257 12.16 -3.80 16.12
CA TYR A 257 12.23 -5.24 15.81
C TYR A 257 13.58 -5.87 16.14
N ALA A 258 14.55 -5.10 16.64
CA ALA A 258 15.92 -5.54 16.88
C ALA A 258 16.45 -6.36 15.69
N TYR A 259 16.29 -5.78 14.48
CA TYR A 259 16.67 -6.39 13.22
C TYR A 259 17.16 -5.33 12.23
N ASP A 260 18.39 -5.50 11.71
CA ASP A 260 18.94 -4.66 10.65
C ASP A 260 19.04 -5.47 9.36
N PRO A 261 18.15 -5.24 8.38
CA PRO A 261 18.16 -5.99 7.12
C PRO A 261 19.26 -5.56 6.14
N ARG A 262 20.11 -4.59 6.51
CA ARG A 262 21.27 -4.15 5.72
C ARG A 262 22.51 -5.01 5.92
N SER A 263 22.49 -5.89 6.92
CA SER A 263 23.62 -6.72 7.35
C SER A 263 23.62 -8.12 6.69
#